data_e9db96fd01e316661bd0dac7d93134ba
#
_entry.id   e9db96fd01e316661bd0dac7d93134ba
#
_cell.length_a   1.000
_cell.length_b   1.000
_cell.length_c   1.000
_cell.angle_alpha   90.00
_cell.angle_beta   90.00
_cell.angle_gamma   90.00
#
_symmetry.space_group_name_H-M   'P 1'
#
loop_
_entity.id
_entity.type
_entity.pdbx_description
1 polymer ?
#
loop_
_entity_poly.entity_id
_entity_poly.type
_entity_poly.pdbx_seq_one_letter_code
_entity_poly.pdbx_strand_id
1 'polypeptide(L)'
;LAAGETFVTSEKGNSMTPLIMSGQKHVLEPVPGLDSVKVGDIVYCKVHGRFFTHLIKAIDPIKGAQIGNNHGHINGWTKNIYGKVIKVLKPDEKWEK
;
A
#
# COMPACT_ATOMS: atom_id res chain seq x y z
N LEU A 1 -3.19 5.49 -10.80
CA LEU A 1 -1.83 6.05 -10.90
C LEU A 1 -1.38 6.08 -12.35
N ALA A 2 -0.91 7.21 -12.81
CA ALA A 2 -0.31 7.33 -14.13
C ALA A 2 1.08 6.68 -14.14
N ALA A 3 1.48 6.13 -15.29
CA ALA A 3 2.77 5.44 -15.42
C ALA A 3 3.93 6.41 -15.11
N GLY A 4 4.84 5.99 -14.24
CA GLY A 4 6.02 6.75 -13.87
C GLY A 4 5.80 7.92 -12.93
N GLU A 5 4.56 8.21 -12.55
CA GLU A 5 4.27 9.32 -11.65
C GLU A 5 4.04 8.85 -10.22
N THR A 6 4.53 9.64 -9.26
CA THR A 6 4.20 9.43 -7.84
C THR A 6 2.92 10.17 -7.49
N PHE A 7 2.26 9.71 -6.44
CA PHE A 7 1.00 10.27 -5.98
C PHE A 7 1.02 10.37 -4.45
N VAL A 8 0.66 11.54 -3.93
CA VAL A 8 0.58 11.76 -2.47
C VAL A 8 -0.88 11.63 -2.05
N THR A 9 -1.12 10.78 -1.07
CA THR A 9 -2.48 10.55 -0.56
C THR A 9 -2.45 10.40 0.96
N SER A 10 -3.62 10.36 1.56
CA SER A 10 -3.78 10.07 2.98
C SER A 10 -5.06 9.28 3.19
N GLU A 11 -5.11 8.53 4.27
CA GLU A 11 -6.28 7.73 4.64
C GLU A 11 -6.53 7.86 6.14
N LYS A 12 -7.80 7.77 6.53
CA LYS A 12 -8.19 7.76 7.94
C LYS A 12 -8.30 6.33 8.44
N GLY A 13 -7.99 6.12 9.69
CA GLY A 13 -8.06 4.83 10.35
C GLY A 13 -6.74 4.41 10.95
N ASN A 14 -6.76 3.38 11.80
CA ASN A 14 -5.59 2.95 12.56
C ASN A 14 -5.06 1.58 12.15
N SER A 15 -5.52 1.05 11.02
CA SER A 15 -5.14 -0.30 10.57
C SER A 15 -3.66 -0.48 10.30
N MET A 16 -2.95 0.62 10.02
CA MET A 16 -1.52 0.59 9.72
C MET A 16 -0.65 1.26 10.78
N THR A 17 -1.23 1.67 11.91
CA THR A 17 -0.42 2.26 13.00
C THR A 17 0.56 1.23 13.56
N PRO A 18 1.75 1.63 14.01
CA PRO A 18 2.32 2.99 13.95
C PRO A 18 3.04 3.32 12.65
N LEU A 19 2.99 2.44 11.63
CA LEU A 19 3.70 2.66 10.36
C LEU A 19 3.13 3.84 9.59
N ILE A 20 1.80 3.94 9.54
CA ILE A 20 1.08 5.08 8.98
C ILE A 20 -0.02 5.44 9.96
N MET A 21 0.02 6.67 10.45
CA MET A 21 -0.99 7.18 11.37
C MET A 21 -2.21 7.68 10.60
N SER A 22 -3.38 7.71 11.27
CA SER A 22 -4.61 8.20 10.66
C SER A 22 -4.42 9.62 10.11
N GLY A 23 -4.75 9.83 8.85
CA GLY A 23 -4.61 11.12 8.18
C GLY A 23 -3.20 11.45 7.72
N GLN A 24 -2.23 10.63 8.03
CA GLN A 24 -0.83 10.89 7.64
C GLN A 24 -0.65 10.71 6.14
N LYS A 25 0.02 11.68 5.51
CA LYS A 25 0.28 11.61 4.06
C LYS A 25 1.38 10.61 3.76
N HIS A 26 1.20 9.91 2.66
CA HIS A 26 2.21 8.97 2.16
C HIS A 26 2.27 9.04 0.64
N VAL A 27 3.40 8.63 0.10
CA VAL A 27 3.70 8.72 -1.33
C VAL A 27 3.62 7.34 -1.94
N LEU A 28 2.85 7.22 -3.02
CA LEU A 28 2.70 5.99 -3.81
C LEU A 28 3.45 6.12 -5.12
N GLU A 29 4.09 5.03 -5.56
CA GLU A 29 4.55 4.90 -6.94
C GLU A 29 3.78 3.78 -7.64
N PRO A 30 3.61 3.86 -8.97
CA PRO A 30 2.89 2.82 -9.72
C PRO A 30 3.56 1.46 -9.61
N VAL A 31 2.74 0.41 -9.56
CA VAL A 31 3.21 -0.98 -9.53
C VAL A 31 2.84 -1.63 -10.88
N PRO A 32 3.83 -1.87 -11.77
CA PRO A 32 3.55 -2.46 -13.08
C PRO A 32 3.25 -3.95 -13.02
N GLY A 33 3.71 -4.64 -11.99
CA GLY A 33 3.49 -6.07 -11.85
C GLY A 33 3.87 -6.59 -10.48
N LEU A 34 3.48 -7.83 -10.20
CA LEU A 34 3.67 -8.46 -8.89
C LEU A 34 5.15 -8.64 -8.52
N ASP A 35 6.02 -8.76 -9.53
CA ASP A 35 7.45 -8.93 -9.33
C ASP A 35 8.17 -7.64 -8.90
N SER A 36 7.47 -6.50 -8.93
CA SER A 36 8.00 -5.22 -8.44
C SER A 36 7.70 -4.96 -6.96
N VAL A 37 7.04 -5.88 -6.27
CA VAL A 37 6.70 -5.77 -4.84
C VAL A 37 7.19 -7.02 -4.10
N LYS A 38 7.30 -6.88 -2.78
CA LYS A 38 7.76 -7.98 -1.91
C LYS A 38 7.00 -8.00 -0.60
N VAL A 39 7.12 -9.09 0.13
CA VAL A 39 6.58 -9.20 1.49
C VAL A 39 7.12 -8.08 2.37
N GLY A 40 6.25 -7.41 3.10
CA GLY A 40 6.58 -6.26 3.93
C GLY A 40 6.31 -4.91 3.28
N ASP A 41 6.12 -4.87 1.95
CA ASP A 41 5.74 -3.62 1.28
C ASP A 41 4.33 -3.21 1.68
N ILE A 42 4.11 -1.90 1.77
CA ILE A 42 2.77 -1.32 1.94
C ILE A 42 2.29 -0.92 0.56
N VAL A 43 1.14 -1.44 0.14
CA VAL A 43 0.62 -1.24 -1.20
C VAL A 43 -0.81 -0.72 -1.19
N TYR A 44 -1.14 0.08 -2.20
CA TYR A 44 -2.52 0.45 -2.50
C TYR A 44 -3.09 -0.59 -3.44
N CYS A 45 -4.14 -1.27 -3.01
CA CYS A 45 -4.67 -2.44 -3.71
C CYS A 45 -6.17 -2.57 -3.55
N LYS A 46 -6.76 -3.49 -4.30
CA LYS A 46 -8.18 -3.81 -4.21
C LYS A 46 -8.32 -5.30 -3.87
N VAL A 47 -9.03 -5.57 -2.77
CA VAL A 47 -9.29 -6.94 -2.29
C VAL A 47 -10.80 -7.09 -2.10
N HIS A 48 -11.40 -8.10 -2.73
CA HIS A 48 -12.84 -8.36 -2.64
C HIS A 48 -13.72 -7.12 -2.86
N GLY A 49 -13.35 -6.29 -3.85
CA GLY A 49 -14.09 -5.10 -4.21
C GLY A 49 -13.83 -3.87 -3.35
N ARG A 50 -12.95 -3.95 -2.38
CA ARG A 50 -12.59 -2.82 -1.50
C ARG A 50 -11.14 -2.40 -1.69
N PHE A 51 -10.89 -1.09 -1.57
CA PHE A 51 -9.54 -0.53 -1.66
C PHE A 51 -8.88 -0.45 -0.28
N PHE A 52 -7.61 -0.81 -0.23
CA PHE A 52 -6.81 -0.76 0.99
C PHE A 52 -5.41 -0.24 0.70
N THR A 53 -4.81 0.43 1.69
CA THR A 53 -3.38 0.66 1.76
C THR A 53 -2.86 -0.17 2.93
N HIS A 54 -2.45 -1.39 2.64
CA HIS A 54 -2.09 -2.40 3.64
C HIS A 54 -0.80 -3.12 3.26
N LEU A 55 -0.34 -3.98 4.16
CA LEU A 55 0.90 -4.74 4.00
C LEU A 55 0.71 -5.97 3.13
N ILE A 56 1.76 -6.30 2.37
CA ILE A 56 1.88 -7.62 1.74
C ILE A 56 2.41 -8.59 2.79
N LYS A 57 1.61 -9.60 3.13
CA LYS A 57 1.96 -10.63 4.12
C LYS A 57 2.59 -11.86 3.50
N ALA A 58 2.24 -12.17 2.25
CA ALA A 58 2.78 -13.30 1.50
C ALA A 58 2.60 -13.06 0.02
N ILE A 59 3.39 -13.73 -0.81
CA ILE A 59 3.25 -13.68 -2.27
C ILE A 59 3.22 -15.10 -2.79
N ASP A 60 2.26 -15.36 -3.69
CA ASP A 60 2.08 -16.64 -4.36
C ASP A 60 1.94 -16.38 -5.87
N PRO A 61 2.66 -17.11 -6.74
CA PRO A 61 2.60 -16.84 -8.18
C PRO A 61 1.22 -17.05 -8.81
N ILE A 62 0.35 -17.81 -8.16
CA ILE A 62 -1.01 -18.07 -8.66
C ILE A 62 -2.04 -17.15 -8.00
N LYS A 63 -1.97 -17.00 -6.69
CA LYS A 63 -2.96 -16.23 -5.91
C LYS A 63 -2.69 -14.72 -5.91
N GLY A 64 -1.46 -14.31 -6.14
CA GLY A 64 -1.03 -12.92 -6.06
C GLY A 64 -0.43 -12.58 -4.70
N ALA A 65 -0.83 -11.47 -4.11
CA ALA A 65 -0.35 -11.02 -2.82
C ALA A 65 -1.43 -11.19 -1.75
N GLN A 66 -1.04 -11.71 -0.59
CA GLN A 66 -1.90 -11.73 0.58
C GLN A 66 -1.78 -10.41 1.30
N ILE A 67 -2.90 -9.73 1.49
CA ILE A 67 -2.97 -8.38 2.04
C ILE A 67 -3.50 -8.44 3.47
N GLY A 68 -2.86 -7.68 4.35
CA GLY A 68 -3.30 -7.57 5.74
C GLY A 68 -2.87 -6.25 6.36
N ASN A 69 -3.47 -5.93 7.50
CA ASN A 69 -3.11 -4.72 8.23
C ASN A 69 -1.92 -4.96 9.17
N ASN A 70 -1.51 -3.91 9.88
CA ASN A 70 -0.37 -4.01 10.81
C ASN A 70 -0.77 -4.55 12.19
N HIS A 71 -2.00 -5.04 12.34
CA HIS A 71 -2.54 -5.57 13.60
C HIS A 71 -2.98 -7.03 13.49
N GLY A 72 -2.50 -7.74 12.47
CA GLY A 72 -2.72 -9.16 12.31
C GLY A 72 -3.97 -9.57 11.53
N HIS A 73 -4.78 -8.62 11.08
CA HIS A 73 -5.95 -8.93 10.26
C HIS A 73 -5.54 -9.20 8.81
N ILE A 74 -6.05 -10.27 8.22
CA ILE A 74 -5.81 -10.62 6.82
C ILE A 74 -7.05 -10.27 6.00
N ASN A 75 -6.86 -9.46 4.96
CA ASN A 75 -7.94 -9.07 4.04
C ASN A 75 -8.19 -10.10 2.96
N GLY A 76 -7.15 -10.76 2.49
CA GLY A 76 -7.25 -11.79 1.45
C GLY A 76 -6.15 -11.67 0.41
N TRP A 77 -6.31 -12.43 -0.67
CA TRP A 77 -5.37 -12.47 -1.79
C TRP A 77 -5.86 -11.61 -2.94
N THR A 78 -4.94 -10.93 -3.62
CA THR A 78 -5.28 -10.11 -4.79
C THR A 78 -4.11 -10.02 -5.75
N LYS A 79 -4.43 -9.81 -7.02
CA LYS A 79 -3.47 -9.40 -8.07
C LYS A 79 -3.65 -7.93 -8.42
N ASN A 80 -4.64 -7.26 -7.84
CA ASN A 80 -4.99 -5.88 -8.14
C ASN A 80 -4.21 -4.92 -7.23
N ILE A 81 -2.94 -4.73 -7.54
CA ILE A 81 -2.03 -3.84 -6.81
C ILE A 81 -1.70 -2.66 -7.72
N TYR A 82 -2.02 -1.46 -7.27
CA TYR A 82 -1.92 -0.25 -8.08
C TYR A 82 -0.73 0.63 -7.74
N GLY A 83 -0.34 0.65 -6.47
CA GLY A 83 0.75 1.48 -6.02
C GLY A 83 1.47 0.89 -4.82
N LYS A 84 2.71 1.34 -4.61
CA LYS A 84 3.53 0.96 -3.47
C LYS A 84 3.91 2.22 -2.69
N VAL A 85 3.80 2.17 -1.36
CA VAL A 85 4.23 3.28 -0.51
C VAL A 85 5.75 3.32 -0.48
N ILE A 86 6.31 4.44 -0.93
CA ILE A 86 7.77 4.64 -0.96
C ILE A 86 8.23 5.60 0.13
N LYS A 87 7.32 6.38 0.71
CA LYS A 87 7.64 7.29 1.81
C LYS A 87 6.38 7.64 2.58
N VAL A 88 6.51 7.73 3.90
CA VAL A 88 5.48 8.26 4.79
C VAL A 88 5.95 9.64 5.24
N LEU A 89 5.13 10.67 5.00
CA LEU A 89 5.51 12.07 5.24
C LEU A 89 5.21 12.49 6.68
N LYS A 90 6.09 13.30 7.25
CA LYS A 90 5.83 13.97 8.53
C LYS A 90 4.79 15.08 8.32
N PRO A 91 4.10 15.56 9.39
CA PRO A 91 3.00 16.52 9.24
C PRO A 91 3.34 17.76 8.41
N ASP A 92 4.56 18.30 8.52
CA ASP A 92 4.98 19.49 7.80
C ASP A 92 5.88 19.19 6.60
N GLU A 93 6.05 17.93 6.27
CA GLU A 93 6.93 17.52 5.19
C GLU A 93 6.19 17.56 3.86
N LYS A 94 6.88 18.04 2.83
CA LYS A 94 6.37 18.06 1.45
C LYS A 94 7.14 17.07 0.60
N TRP A 95 6.45 16.43 -0.32
CA TRP A 95 7.08 15.55 -1.29
C TRP A 95 7.58 16.37 -2.48
N GLU A 96 8.87 16.30 -2.73
CA GLU A 96 9.50 16.90 -3.90
C GLU A 96 10.17 15.79 -4.72
N LYS A 97 9.88 15.81 -6.00
CA LYS A 97 10.49 14.85 -6.93
C LYS A 97 11.93 15.23 -7.21
#